data_96bf79e4cb1d15f5a599d214c3b65124
#
_entry.id   96bf79e4cb1d15f5a599d214c3b65124
#
_cell.length_a   1.000
_cell.length_b   1.000
_cell.length_c   1.000
_cell.angle_alpha   90.00
_cell.angle_beta   90.00
_cell.angle_gamma   90.00
#
_symmetry.space_group_name_H-M   'P 1'
#
loop_
_entity.id
_entity.type
_entity.pdbx_description
1 polymer ?
#
loop_
_entity_poly.entity_id
_entity_poly.type
_entity_poly.pdbx_seq_one_letter_code
_entity_poly.pdbx_strand_id
1 'polypeptide(L)'
;WWTSQIMAQKPVLLETLGQLPEHAYAEYEILARQNIKSLMVTPLVANDQVWGYMGIDLVDRTRMWTNEDYQWFSSLANVISICIELRKTKDEAVRERTFLSNLFRYMPLGYVRMSIVCDEKDNPYGYYVTDANSIFADFLGKPASTFIGKTASSFSREAAPRLEYLLDIVNTGTHKEMDMCFELTNKHCHVVIYSPEKNEVVALFLDTTDSVQTHLA
;
A
#
# COMPACT_ATOMS: atom_id res chain seq x y z
N TRP A 1 31.33 22.20 -1.67
CA TRP A 1 31.35 22.25 -0.18
C TRP A 1 29.93 22.13 0.41
N TRP A 2 29.02 22.99 -0.01
CA TRP A 2 27.64 23.02 0.49
C TRP A 2 26.96 21.64 0.45
N THR A 3 26.90 21.05 -0.74
CA THR A 3 26.28 19.74 -0.94
C THR A 3 26.89 18.66 -0.04
N SER A 4 28.21 18.70 0.16
CA SER A 4 28.88 17.72 1.03
C SER A 4 28.49 17.87 2.51
N GLN A 5 28.24 19.10 3.00
CA GLN A 5 27.77 19.33 4.36
C GLN A 5 26.35 18.77 4.53
N ILE A 6 25.45 19.12 3.61
CA ILE A 6 24.05 18.69 3.63
C ILE A 6 23.95 17.15 3.55
N MET A 7 24.69 16.53 2.61
CA MET A 7 24.70 15.06 2.46
C MET A 7 25.33 14.35 3.65
N ALA A 8 26.25 15.00 4.37
CA ALA A 8 26.80 14.52 5.64
C ALA A 8 25.85 14.79 6.83
N GLN A 9 24.62 15.25 6.58
CA GLN A 9 23.61 15.61 7.59
C GLN A 9 24.09 16.68 8.57
N LYS A 10 24.98 17.56 8.11
CA LYS A 10 25.53 18.65 8.93
C LYS A 10 24.82 19.96 8.62
N PRO A 11 24.44 20.74 9.63
CA PRO A 11 23.92 22.08 9.43
C PRO A 11 25.03 23.02 8.94
N VAL A 12 24.62 24.07 8.23
CA VAL A 12 25.49 25.17 7.83
C VAL A 12 25.00 26.44 8.49
N LEU A 13 25.84 27.05 9.33
CA LEU A 13 25.55 28.31 10.00
C LEU A 13 26.66 29.29 9.59
N LEU A 14 26.28 30.38 8.91
CA LEU A 14 27.16 31.46 8.51
C LEU A 14 26.61 32.75 9.10
N GLU A 15 27.39 33.39 9.96
CA GLU A 15 27.10 34.73 10.47
C GLU A 15 27.46 35.78 9.44
N THR A 16 28.51 35.49 8.62
CA THR A 16 28.91 36.26 7.48
C THR A 16 29.39 35.32 6.37
N LEU A 17 29.35 35.78 5.10
CA LEU A 17 29.86 34.99 3.97
C LEU A 17 31.38 34.76 4.05
N GLY A 18 32.12 35.61 4.80
CA GLY A 18 33.54 35.43 5.04
C GLY A 18 33.93 34.17 5.83
N GLN A 19 32.99 33.49 6.43
CA GLN A 19 33.21 32.20 7.10
C GLN A 19 33.19 30.99 6.14
N LEU A 20 32.82 31.19 4.88
CA LEU A 20 32.95 30.15 3.86
C LEU A 20 34.42 29.78 3.64
N PRO A 21 34.75 28.50 3.49
CA PRO A 21 36.11 28.09 3.17
C PRO A 21 36.50 28.55 1.75
N GLU A 22 37.81 28.81 1.51
CA GLU A 22 38.30 29.32 0.23
C GLU A 22 37.87 28.49 -0.99
N HIS A 23 37.77 27.17 -0.84
CA HIS A 23 37.35 26.27 -1.90
C HIS A 23 35.82 26.30 -2.17
N ALA A 24 35.02 27.02 -1.38
CA ALA A 24 33.58 27.25 -1.58
C ALA A 24 33.30 28.58 -2.29
N TYR A 25 34.21 29.01 -3.18
CA TYR A 25 34.10 30.27 -3.89
C TYR A 25 32.83 30.36 -4.77
N ALA A 26 32.43 29.27 -5.41
CA ALA A 26 31.22 29.23 -6.22
C ALA A 26 29.96 29.50 -5.40
N GLU A 27 29.87 28.91 -4.20
CA GLU A 27 28.79 29.16 -3.24
C GLU A 27 28.80 30.60 -2.76
N TYR A 28 29.99 31.15 -2.45
CA TYR A 28 30.14 32.55 -2.08
C TYR A 28 29.56 33.48 -3.16
N GLU A 29 29.91 33.29 -4.42
CA GLU A 29 29.40 34.12 -5.53
C GLU A 29 27.88 34.08 -5.65
N ILE A 30 27.29 32.87 -5.51
CA ILE A 30 25.83 32.68 -5.59
C ILE A 30 25.14 33.46 -4.47
N LEU A 31 25.61 33.28 -3.24
CA LEU A 31 25.02 33.91 -2.04
C LEU A 31 25.20 35.43 -2.06
N ALA A 32 26.37 35.91 -2.52
CA ALA A 32 26.66 37.34 -2.66
C ALA A 32 25.75 38.01 -3.71
N ARG A 33 25.50 37.36 -4.85
CA ARG A 33 24.57 37.87 -5.89
C ARG A 33 23.13 37.98 -5.38
N GLN A 34 22.72 37.10 -4.45
CA GLN A 34 21.44 37.18 -3.79
C GLN A 34 21.41 38.16 -2.61
N ASN A 35 22.52 38.89 -2.41
CA ASN A 35 22.69 39.83 -1.29
C ASN A 35 22.51 39.20 0.11
N ILE A 36 22.79 37.92 0.24
CA ILE A 36 22.69 37.21 1.54
C ILE A 36 23.86 37.68 2.42
N LYS A 37 23.55 38.04 3.66
CA LYS A 37 24.52 38.48 4.68
C LYS A 37 24.83 37.41 5.71
N SER A 38 23.80 36.72 6.14
CA SER A 38 23.87 35.58 7.09
C SER A 38 22.94 34.51 6.64
N LEU A 39 23.26 33.27 6.94
CA LEU A 39 22.32 32.16 6.69
C LEU A 39 22.46 31.03 7.72
N MET A 40 21.38 30.31 7.88
CA MET A 40 21.34 29.07 8.64
C MET A 40 20.58 28.05 7.83
N VAL A 41 21.19 26.87 7.63
CA VAL A 41 20.60 25.77 6.87
C VAL A 41 20.72 24.48 7.63
N THR A 42 19.68 23.69 7.59
CA THR A 42 19.66 22.33 8.17
C THR A 42 19.14 21.33 7.14
N PRO A 43 19.71 20.12 7.06
CA PRO A 43 19.20 19.07 6.19
C PRO A 43 17.84 18.58 6.66
N LEU A 44 17.00 18.17 5.71
CA LEU A 44 15.76 17.43 5.93
C LEU A 44 16.08 15.94 5.76
N VAL A 45 16.01 15.19 6.85
CA VAL A 45 16.40 13.77 6.88
C VAL A 45 15.18 12.91 7.24
N ALA A 46 14.91 11.91 6.38
CA ALA A 46 13.89 10.91 6.63
C ALA A 46 14.44 9.54 6.25
N ASN A 47 14.27 8.51 7.11
CA ASN A 47 14.82 7.17 6.93
C ASN A 47 16.34 7.16 6.62
N ASP A 48 17.12 7.92 7.37
CA ASP A 48 18.57 8.11 7.20
C ASP A 48 18.99 8.66 5.83
N GLN A 49 18.04 9.12 5.02
CA GLN A 49 18.28 9.75 3.73
C GLN A 49 18.03 11.24 3.78
N VAL A 50 18.91 11.99 3.13
CA VAL A 50 18.74 13.43 2.94
C VAL A 50 17.77 13.66 1.77
N TRP A 51 16.64 14.29 2.04
CA TRP A 51 15.60 14.63 1.07
C TRP A 51 15.72 16.05 0.52
N GLY A 52 16.45 16.88 1.23
CA GLY A 52 16.63 18.27 0.91
C GLY A 52 17.21 19.03 2.09
N TYR A 53 16.98 20.30 2.12
CA TYR A 53 17.38 21.18 3.20
C TYR A 53 16.37 22.31 3.38
N MET A 54 16.39 22.92 4.55
CA MET A 54 15.63 24.10 4.90
C MET A 54 16.61 25.21 5.33
N GLY A 55 16.41 26.43 4.87
CA GLY A 55 17.30 27.55 5.17
C GLY A 55 16.55 28.82 5.57
N ILE A 56 17.23 29.66 6.34
CA ILE A 56 16.85 31.05 6.62
C ILE A 56 18.00 31.93 6.19
N ASP A 57 17.69 32.89 5.34
CA ASP A 57 18.65 33.87 4.79
C ASP A 57 18.30 35.26 5.29
N LEU A 58 19.32 36.02 5.69
CA LEU A 58 19.20 37.43 6.02
C LEU A 58 19.94 38.28 4.96
N VAL A 59 19.19 39.19 4.34
CA VAL A 59 19.70 40.05 3.24
C VAL A 59 19.94 41.49 3.69
N ASP A 60 19.39 41.90 4.82
CA ASP A 60 19.45 43.27 5.36
C ASP A 60 20.61 43.49 6.35
N ARG A 61 20.96 42.44 7.09
CA ARG A 61 21.98 42.50 8.16
C ARG A 61 22.67 41.16 8.37
N THR A 62 23.80 41.22 9.07
CA THR A 62 24.49 40.07 9.63
C THR A 62 23.86 39.72 10.98
N ARG A 63 23.87 38.44 11.35
CA ARG A 63 23.38 37.94 12.63
C ARG A 63 24.25 36.80 13.16
N MET A 64 24.58 36.87 14.43
CA MET A 64 25.11 35.73 15.18
C MET A 64 23.97 34.75 15.46
N TRP A 65 24.16 33.50 15.09
CA TRP A 65 23.21 32.45 15.34
C TRP A 65 23.42 31.87 16.74
N THR A 66 22.41 31.91 17.60
CA THR A 66 22.46 31.28 18.92
C THR A 66 22.14 29.79 18.84
N ASN A 67 22.52 29.07 19.90
CA ASN A 67 22.14 27.65 20.02
C ASN A 67 20.62 27.47 20.05
N GLU A 68 19.89 28.42 20.65
CA GLU A 68 18.42 28.41 20.69
C GLU A 68 17.81 28.58 19.28
N ASP A 69 18.36 29.49 18.46
CA ASP A 69 17.96 29.66 17.05
C ASP A 69 18.09 28.35 16.30
N TYR A 70 19.23 27.67 16.44
CA TYR A 70 19.48 26.40 15.76
C TYR A 70 18.56 25.28 16.27
N GLN A 71 18.36 25.15 17.58
CA GLN A 71 17.49 24.12 18.15
C GLN A 71 16.04 24.29 17.68
N TRP A 72 15.52 25.51 17.69
CA TRP A 72 14.18 25.80 17.18
C TRP A 72 14.06 25.44 15.70
N PHE A 73 15.00 25.89 14.89
CA PHE A 73 15.02 25.68 13.45
C PHE A 73 15.17 24.19 13.07
N SER A 74 16.05 23.49 13.78
CA SER A 74 16.23 22.04 13.64
C SER A 74 14.97 21.25 14.03
N SER A 75 14.27 21.68 15.09
CA SER A 75 13.01 21.05 15.48
C SER A 75 11.94 21.20 14.38
N LEU A 76 11.86 22.37 13.74
CA LEU A 76 10.97 22.59 12.61
C LEU A 76 11.34 21.70 11.42
N ALA A 77 12.63 21.59 11.10
CA ALA A 77 13.13 20.70 10.04
C ALA A 77 12.79 19.24 10.31
N ASN A 78 12.88 18.80 11.56
CA ASN A 78 12.49 17.44 11.95
C ASN A 78 10.98 17.19 11.73
N VAL A 79 10.12 18.14 12.09
CA VAL A 79 8.67 18.02 11.85
C VAL A 79 8.39 17.90 10.32
N ILE A 80 9.05 18.71 9.51
CA ILE A 80 8.92 18.64 8.04
C ILE A 80 9.42 17.29 7.54
N SER A 81 10.54 16.79 8.04
CA SER A 81 11.11 15.49 7.67
C SER A 81 10.13 14.35 7.98
N ILE A 82 9.50 14.36 9.15
CA ILE A 82 8.46 13.38 9.53
C ILE A 82 7.26 13.47 8.58
N CYS A 83 6.81 14.67 8.21
CA CYS A 83 5.72 14.85 7.26
C CYS A 83 6.04 14.28 5.86
N ILE A 84 7.28 14.45 5.39
CA ILE A 84 7.77 13.88 4.12
C ILE A 84 7.72 12.35 4.18
N GLU A 85 8.20 11.76 5.27
CA GLU A 85 8.21 10.31 5.48
C GLU A 85 6.79 9.73 5.49
N LEU A 86 5.88 10.32 6.28
CA LEU A 86 4.48 9.89 6.35
C LEU A 86 3.78 9.96 5.01
N ARG A 87 4.03 11.02 4.22
CA ARG A 87 3.45 11.16 2.89
C ARG A 87 3.94 10.07 1.95
N LYS A 88 5.25 9.78 1.95
CA LYS A 88 5.83 8.72 1.11
C LYS A 88 5.24 7.36 1.43
N THR A 89 5.19 6.99 2.71
CA THR A 89 4.61 5.72 3.17
C THR A 89 3.15 5.56 2.74
N LYS A 90 2.37 6.65 2.84
CA LYS A 90 0.98 6.66 2.40
C LYS A 90 0.85 6.46 0.88
N ASP A 91 1.68 7.14 0.09
CA ASP A 91 1.67 7.05 -1.38
C ASP A 91 2.08 5.64 -1.84
N GLU A 92 3.05 5.01 -1.19
CA GLU A 92 3.45 3.62 -1.44
C GLU A 92 2.31 2.64 -1.13
N ALA A 93 1.65 2.76 0.02
CA ALA A 93 0.51 1.93 0.39
C ALA A 93 -0.67 2.09 -0.59
N VAL A 94 -0.95 3.31 -1.07
CA VAL A 94 -1.97 3.57 -2.08
C VAL A 94 -1.61 2.92 -3.42
N ARG A 95 -0.35 3.01 -3.85
CA ARG A 95 0.12 2.38 -5.10
C ARG A 95 0.01 0.86 -5.03
N GLU A 96 0.44 0.24 -3.93
CA GLU A 96 0.36 -1.20 -3.72
C GLU A 96 -1.09 -1.68 -3.72
N ARG A 97 -1.97 -0.98 -2.99
CA ARG A 97 -3.42 -1.27 -2.99
C ARG A 97 -4.02 -1.17 -4.39
N THR A 98 -3.66 -0.14 -5.16
CA THR A 98 -4.14 0.05 -6.54
C THR A 98 -3.63 -1.05 -7.45
N PHE A 99 -2.37 -1.44 -7.32
CA PHE A 99 -1.77 -2.54 -8.08
C PHE A 99 -2.49 -3.86 -7.80
N LEU A 100 -2.69 -4.22 -6.54
CA LEU A 100 -3.42 -5.42 -6.14
C LEU A 100 -4.87 -5.40 -6.66
N SER A 101 -5.56 -4.26 -6.52
CA SER A 101 -6.93 -4.09 -7.04
C SER A 101 -7.00 -4.32 -8.54
N ASN A 102 -6.02 -3.82 -9.30
CA ASN A 102 -5.94 -4.02 -10.75
C ASN A 102 -5.64 -5.49 -11.10
N LEU A 103 -4.74 -6.15 -10.36
CA LEU A 103 -4.47 -7.58 -10.54
C LEU A 103 -5.76 -8.39 -10.39
N PHE A 104 -6.53 -8.18 -9.31
CA PHE A 104 -7.81 -8.88 -9.11
C PHE A 104 -8.84 -8.56 -10.18
N ARG A 105 -8.88 -7.31 -10.67
CA ARG A 105 -9.84 -6.89 -11.69
C ARG A 105 -9.57 -7.51 -13.05
N TYR A 106 -8.30 -7.66 -13.45
CA TYR A 106 -7.89 -8.11 -14.78
C TYR A 106 -7.40 -9.57 -14.81
N MET A 107 -7.38 -10.25 -13.67
CA MET A 107 -7.03 -11.66 -13.59
C MET A 107 -8.06 -12.49 -14.34
N PRO A 108 -7.66 -13.39 -15.28
CA PRO A 108 -8.58 -14.23 -16.05
C PRO A 108 -9.19 -15.39 -15.24
N LEU A 109 -9.23 -15.26 -13.92
CA LEU A 109 -9.79 -16.24 -12.98
C LEU A 109 -10.93 -15.60 -12.20
N GLY A 110 -12.03 -16.35 -12.01
CA GLY A 110 -13.04 -16.00 -11.02
C GLY A 110 -12.43 -16.01 -9.63
N TYR A 111 -12.72 -14.99 -8.83
CA TYR A 111 -12.23 -14.84 -7.46
C TYR A 111 -13.38 -14.52 -6.53
N VAL A 112 -13.42 -15.20 -5.40
CA VAL A 112 -14.30 -14.88 -4.29
C VAL A 112 -13.57 -15.07 -2.97
N ARG A 113 -13.72 -14.11 -2.07
CA ARG A 113 -13.24 -14.15 -0.69
C ARG A 113 -14.42 -14.25 0.27
N MET A 114 -14.30 -15.10 1.24
CA MET A 114 -15.32 -15.37 2.22
C MET A 114 -14.72 -15.27 3.62
N SER A 115 -15.47 -14.73 4.56
CA SER A 115 -15.08 -14.66 5.97
C SER A 115 -16.04 -15.50 6.81
N ILE A 116 -15.47 -16.37 7.66
CA ILE A 116 -16.21 -17.21 8.58
C ILE A 116 -16.65 -16.37 9.78
N VAL A 117 -17.90 -16.50 10.17
CA VAL A 117 -18.50 -15.81 11.31
C VAL A 117 -18.57 -16.74 12.49
N CYS A 118 -18.04 -16.28 13.63
CA CYS A 118 -18.06 -17.00 14.90
C CYS A 118 -18.95 -16.28 15.92
N ASP A 119 -19.46 -17.02 16.89
CA ASP A 119 -20.16 -16.49 18.05
C ASP A 119 -19.17 -15.92 19.09
N GLU A 120 -19.68 -15.39 20.21
CA GLU A 120 -18.88 -14.85 21.32
C GLU A 120 -17.94 -15.88 21.98
N LYS A 121 -18.15 -17.18 21.71
CA LYS A 121 -17.34 -18.31 22.20
C LYS A 121 -16.37 -18.86 21.15
N ASP A 122 -16.17 -18.12 20.03
CA ASP A 122 -15.34 -18.52 18.88
C ASP A 122 -15.87 -19.77 18.14
N ASN A 123 -17.19 -20.10 18.26
CA ASN A 123 -17.79 -21.17 17.49
C ASN A 123 -18.30 -20.69 16.15
N PRO A 124 -17.85 -21.26 15.02
CA PRO A 124 -18.27 -20.86 13.70
C PRO A 124 -19.74 -21.29 13.44
N TYR A 125 -20.57 -20.36 12.96
CA TYR A 125 -21.97 -20.62 12.63
C TYR A 125 -22.36 -20.24 11.20
N GLY A 126 -21.47 -19.60 10.44
CA GLY A 126 -21.75 -19.20 9.07
C GLY A 126 -20.55 -18.53 8.41
N TYR A 127 -20.75 -18.06 7.20
CA TYR A 127 -19.79 -17.26 6.46
C TYR A 127 -20.50 -16.32 5.50
N TYR A 128 -19.83 -15.26 5.10
CA TYR A 128 -20.33 -14.30 4.12
C TYR A 128 -19.25 -13.93 3.11
N VAL A 129 -19.66 -13.47 1.93
CA VAL A 129 -18.76 -13.01 0.88
C VAL A 129 -18.28 -11.61 1.22
N THR A 130 -16.96 -11.42 1.32
CA THR A 130 -16.33 -10.12 1.58
C THR A 130 -15.91 -9.41 0.31
N ASP A 131 -15.50 -10.19 -0.71
CA ASP A 131 -15.04 -9.64 -1.98
C ASP A 131 -15.22 -10.66 -3.12
N ALA A 132 -15.41 -10.16 -4.34
CA ALA A 132 -15.51 -10.98 -5.55
C ALA A 132 -15.24 -10.13 -6.79
N ASN A 133 -14.60 -10.72 -7.81
CA ASN A 133 -14.38 -10.04 -9.08
C ASN A 133 -15.53 -10.28 -10.09
N SER A 134 -15.46 -9.56 -11.23
CA SER A 134 -16.47 -9.67 -12.29
C SER A 134 -16.48 -11.05 -12.94
N ILE A 135 -15.35 -11.73 -13.06
CA ILE A 135 -15.27 -13.06 -13.65
C ILE A 135 -16.06 -14.08 -12.81
N PHE A 136 -15.94 -14.03 -11.47
CA PHE A 136 -16.77 -14.86 -10.61
C PHE A 136 -18.27 -14.52 -10.75
N ALA A 137 -18.59 -13.23 -10.88
CA ALA A 137 -19.95 -12.77 -11.11
C ALA A 137 -20.57 -13.37 -12.41
N ASP A 138 -19.76 -13.50 -13.46
CA ASP A 138 -20.17 -14.09 -14.74
C ASP A 138 -20.49 -15.59 -14.63
N PHE A 139 -19.82 -16.35 -13.75
CA PHE A 139 -20.18 -17.73 -13.46
C PHE A 139 -21.57 -17.84 -12.84
N LEU A 140 -21.96 -16.88 -12.00
CA LEU A 140 -23.26 -16.85 -11.35
C LEU A 140 -24.35 -16.17 -12.17
N GLY A 141 -24.01 -15.51 -13.28
CA GLY A 141 -24.94 -14.74 -14.10
C GLY A 141 -25.55 -13.52 -13.38
N LYS A 142 -24.89 -13.01 -12.36
CA LYS A 142 -25.35 -11.89 -11.52
C LYS A 142 -24.20 -10.94 -11.17
N PRO A 143 -24.43 -9.62 -11.05
CA PRO A 143 -23.39 -8.67 -10.67
C PRO A 143 -22.84 -8.94 -9.25
N ALA A 144 -21.56 -8.71 -9.03
CA ALA A 144 -20.86 -8.97 -7.76
C ALA A 144 -21.52 -8.27 -6.56
N SER A 145 -22.07 -7.07 -6.75
CA SER A 145 -22.81 -6.33 -5.72
C SER A 145 -24.02 -7.08 -5.14
N THR A 146 -24.51 -8.12 -5.84
CA THR A 146 -25.64 -8.92 -5.41
C THR A 146 -25.31 -9.81 -4.21
N PHE A 147 -24.05 -10.23 -4.09
CA PHE A 147 -23.63 -11.23 -3.09
C PHE A 147 -22.55 -10.75 -2.12
N ILE A 148 -21.85 -9.66 -2.39
CA ILE A 148 -20.93 -9.07 -1.41
C ILE A 148 -21.69 -8.61 -0.17
N GLY A 149 -21.19 -8.98 1.01
CA GLY A 149 -21.84 -8.73 2.30
C GLY A 149 -22.97 -9.68 2.67
N LYS A 150 -23.26 -10.69 1.83
CA LYS A 150 -24.33 -11.68 2.06
C LYS A 150 -23.75 -13.08 2.24
N THR A 151 -24.53 -13.95 2.88
CA THR A 151 -24.20 -15.37 2.96
C THR A 151 -24.35 -16.02 1.60
N ALA A 152 -23.46 -16.95 1.25
CA ALA A 152 -23.48 -17.60 -0.07
C ALA A 152 -24.81 -18.36 -0.31
N SER A 153 -25.42 -18.92 0.71
CA SER A 153 -26.73 -19.56 0.63
C SER A 153 -27.89 -18.64 0.23
N SER A 154 -27.70 -17.31 0.32
CA SER A 154 -28.71 -16.32 -0.08
C SER A 154 -28.79 -16.11 -1.59
N PHE A 155 -27.77 -16.47 -2.35
CA PHE A 155 -27.72 -16.27 -3.80
C PHE A 155 -27.44 -17.53 -4.63
N SER A 156 -26.90 -18.59 -4.03
CA SER A 156 -26.68 -19.88 -4.70
C SER A 156 -26.66 -21.02 -3.68
N ARG A 157 -27.70 -21.84 -3.69
CA ARG A 157 -27.72 -23.04 -2.85
C ARG A 157 -26.76 -24.12 -3.35
N GLU A 158 -26.55 -24.19 -4.67
CA GLU A 158 -25.74 -25.22 -5.32
C GLU A 158 -24.25 -24.89 -5.27
N ALA A 159 -23.90 -23.60 -5.43
CA ALA A 159 -22.51 -23.15 -5.39
C ALA A 159 -22.02 -22.75 -3.99
N ALA A 160 -22.91 -22.75 -2.98
CA ALA A 160 -22.52 -22.43 -1.61
C ALA A 160 -21.84 -23.66 -0.94
N PRO A 161 -20.53 -23.62 -0.67
CA PRO A 161 -19.86 -24.70 0.04
C PRO A 161 -20.44 -24.87 1.44
N ARG A 162 -20.46 -26.11 1.94
CA ARG A 162 -20.87 -26.37 3.33
C ARG A 162 -19.86 -25.78 4.30
N LEU A 163 -20.34 -25.22 5.40
CA LEU A 163 -19.48 -24.59 6.40
C LEU A 163 -18.39 -25.55 6.90
N GLU A 164 -18.72 -26.81 7.15
CA GLU A 164 -17.77 -27.83 7.60
C GLU A 164 -16.63 -28.04 6.63
N TYR A 165 -16.90 -27.95 5.32
CA TYR A 165 -15.87 -28.04 4.28
C TYR A 165 -14.90 -26.87 4.31
N LEU A 166 -15.40 -25.65 4.53
CA LEU A 166 -14.56 -24.46 4.67
C LEU A 166 -13.74 -24.50 5.96
N LEU A 167 -14.33 -24.97 7.06
CA LEU A 167 -13.65 -25.13 8.35
C LEU A 167 -12.52 -26.17 8.27
N ASP A 168 -12.70 -27.24 7.52
CA ASP A 168 -11.64 -28.23 7.30
C ASP A 168 -10.41 -27.58 6.60
N ILE A 169 -10.64 -26.73 5.59
CA ILE A 169 -9.58 -25.98 4.89
C ILE A 169 -8.86 -25.00 5.85
N VAL A 170 -9.64 -24.24 6.64
CA VAL A 170 -9.07 -23.28 7.61
C VAL A 170 -8.25 -23.98 8.70
N ASN A 171 -8.74 -25.10 9.22
CA ASN A 171 -8.09 -25.82 10.31
C ASN A 171 -6.85 -26.60 9.86
N THR A 172 -6.88 -27.15 8.65
CA THR A 172 -5.76 -27.94 8.12
C THR A 172 -4.71 -27.10 7.39
N GLY A 173 -5.08 -25.90 6.94
CA GLY A 173 -4.20 -25.05 6.10
C GLY A 173 -3.92 -25.66 4.72
N THR A 174 -4.66 -26.70 4.32
CA THR A 174 -4.51 -27.34 3.01
C THR A 174 -5.42 -26.66 1.98
N HIS A 175 -5.00 -26.61 0.72
CA HIS A 175 -5.91 -26.27 -0.37
C HIS A 175 -6.71 -27.49 -0.81
N LYS A 176 -7.87 -27.24 -1.41
CA LYS A 176 -8.69 -28.27 -2.05
C LYS A 176 -9.05 -27.86 -3.46
N GLU A 177 -9.11 -28.84 -4.34
CA GLU A 177 -9.45 -28.66 -5.75
C GLU A 177 -10.67 -29.49 -6.11
N MET A 178 -11.51 -28.97 -6.99
CA MET A 178 -12.67 -29.66 -7.52
C MET A 178 -13.11 -29.09 -8.85
N ASP A 179 -13.74 -29.92 -9.67
CA ASP A 179 -14.44 -29.48 -10.86
C ASP A 179 -15.92 -29.29 -10.53
N MET A 180 -16.50 -28.19 -11.06
CA MET A 180 -17.92 -27.92 -10.89
C MET A 180 -18.53 -27.27 -12.13
N CYS A 181 -19.85 -27.42 -12.26
CA CYS A 181 -20.63 -26.79 -13.31
C CYS A 181 -21.67 -25.86 -12.69
N PHE A 182 -21.75 -24.64 -13.19
CA PHE A 182 -22.80 -23.69 -12.86
C PHE A 182 -23.98 -23.89 -13.82
N GLU A 183 -25.03 -24.53 -13.38
CA GLU A 183 -26.18 -24.88 -14.22
C GLU A 183 -26.85 -23.67 -14.88
N LEU A 184 -26.97 -22.54 -14.17
CA LEU A 184 -27.58 -21.30 -14.67
C LEU A 184 -26.87 -20.72 -15.87
N THR A 185 -25.56 -20.83 -15.96
CA THR A 185 -24.72 -20.24 -17.02
C THR A 185 -24.12 -21.30 -17.93
N ASN A 186 -24.33 -22.58 -17.61
CA ASN A 186 -23.72 -23.73 -18.28
C ASN A 186 -22.19 -23.61 -18.40
N LYS A 187 -21.56 -23.04 -17.37
CA LYS A 187 -20.11 -22.87 -17.29
C LYS A 187 -19.47 -23.95 -16.44
N HIS A 188 -18.44 -24.58 -16.98
CA HIS A 188 -17.58 -25.52 -16.28
C HIS A 188 -16.35 -24.81 -15.75
N CYS A 189 -15.96 -25.12 -14.53
CA CYS A 189 -14.75 -24.53 -13.95
C CYS A 189 -14.00 -25.52 -13.06
N HIS A 190 -12.69 -25.36 -13.06
CA HIS A 190 -11.82 -25.94 -12.04
C HIS A 190 -11.68 -24.95 -10.89
N VAL A 191 -11.93 -25.38 -9.67
CA VAL A 191 -11.97 -24.52 -8.48
C VAL A 191 -10.87 -24.93 -7.52
N VAL A 192 -10.06 -23.95 -7.10
CA VAL A 192 -9.06 -24.09 -6.03
C VAL A 192 -9.52 -23.27 -4.83
N ILE A 193 -9.63 -23.91 -3.67
CA ILE A 193 -10.07 -23.26 -2.43
C ILE A 193 -8.98 -23.39 -1.38
N TYR A 194 -8.62 -22.28 -0.73
CA TYR A 194 -7.60 -22.24 0.32
C TYR A 194 -7.90 -21.16 1.37
N SER A 195 -7.22 -21.24 2.52
CA SER A 195 -7.30 -20.23 3.58
C SER A 195 -6.01 -19.42 3.63
N PRO A 196 -6.05 -18.11 3.31
CA PRO A 196 -4.88 -17.24 3.42
C PRO A 196 -4.59 -16.83 4.88
N GLU A 197 -5.63 -16.72 5.71
CA GLU A 197 -5.57 -16.26 7.10
C GLU A 197 -6.65 -16.94 7.93
N LYS A 198 -6.54 -16.88 9.28
CA LYS A 198 -7.55 -17.43 10.19
C LYS A 198 -8.94 -16.86 9.84
N ASN A 199 -9.94 -17.75 9.73
CA ASN A 199 -11.33 -17.43 9.40
C ASN A 199 -11.58 -16.82 8.01
N GLU A 200 -10.60 -16.83 7.13
CA GLU A 200 -10.70 -16.35 5.76
C GLU A 200 -10.55 -17.51 4.78
N VAL A 201 -11.35 -17.51 3.74
CA VAL A 201 -11.30 -18.50 2.67
C VAL A 201 -11.36 -17.79 1.32
N VAL A 202 -10.50 -18.22 0.41
CA VAL A 202 -10.46 -17.74 -0.98
C VAL A 202 -10.74 -18.91 -1.90
N ALA A 203 -11.60 -18.70 -2.89
CA ALA A 203 -11.80 -19.63 -3.98
C ALA A 203 -11.48 -18.97 -5.32
N LEU A 204 -10.71 -19.68 -6.15
CA LEU A 204 -10.32 -19.31 -7.49
C LEU A 204 -11.01 -20.24 -8.49
N PHE A 205 -11.58 -19.68 -9.55
CA PHE A 205 -12.36 -20.38 -10.57
C PHE A 205 -11.71 -20.21 -11.92
N LEU A 206 -11.17 -21.27 -12.48
CA LEU A 206 -10.67 -21.32 -13.84
C LEU A 206 -11.77 -21.80 -14.76
N ASP A 207 -12.15 -21.00 -15.78
CA ASP A 207 -13.14 -21.42 -16.78
C ASP A 207 -12.55 -22.54 -17.67
N THR A 208 -13.16 -23.69 -17.63
CA THR A 208 -12.79 -24.88 -18.44
C THR A 208 -13.87 -25.26 -19.44
N THR A 209 -14.84 -24.38 -19.69
CA THR A 209 -16.01 -24.67 -20.54
C THR A 209 -15.61 -25.09 -21.94
N ASP A 210 -14.68 -24.38 -22.58
CA ASP A 210 -14.21 -24.70 -23.94
C ASP A 210 -13.48 -26.06 -23.98
N SER A 211 -12.70 -26.37 -22.96
CA SER A 211 -11.97 -27.64 -22.86
C SER A 211 -12.90 -28.82 -22.75
N VAL A 212 -13.97 -28.71 -21.94
CA VAL A 212 -14.97 -29.76 -21.77
C VAL A 212 -15.78 -29.97 -23.03
N GLN A 213 -16.17 -28.90 -23.73
CA GLN A 213 -16.93 -28.97 -25.00
C GLN A 213 -16.14 -29.62 -26.12
N THR A 214 -14.82 -29.38 -26.18
CA THR A 214 -13.94 -29.98 -27.21
C THR A 214 -13.75 -31.48 -27.00
N HIS A 215 -13.88 -32.00 -25.78
CA HIS A 215 -13.75 -33.44 -25.48
C HIS A 215 -15.06 -34.22 -25.67
N LEU A 216 -16.20 -33.53 -25.81
CA LEU A 216 -17.52 -34.10 -26.00
C LEU A 216 -17.99 -34.07 -27.48
N ALA A 217 -17.25 -33.41 -28.37
CA ALA A 217 -17.50 -33.33 -29.79
C ALA A 217 -16.64 -34.33 -30.59
#